data_c7b56def93901423ff51424b6cf74193
#
_entry.id   c7b56def93901423ff51424b6cf74193
#
_cell.length_a   1.000
_cell.length_b   1.000
_cell.length_c   1.000
_cell.angle_alpha   90.00
_cell.angle_beta   90.00
_cell.angle_gamma   90.00
#
_symmetry.space_group_name_H-M   'P 1'
#
loop_
_entity.id
_entity.type
_entity.pdbx_description
1 polymer ?
#
loop_
_entity_poly.entity_id
_entity_poly.type
_entity_poly.pdbx_seq_one_letter_code
_entity_poly.pdbx_strand_id
1 'polypeptide(L)'
;VQAQTVAAASGKTELLWLGQAGFRIKTPGGKIIVVDPWLTGGPKTPAPYKTDFSALGKIDILLVTHGHVDHLGDAPALAKLNNSVLYGPADLMTPLITLGVLPPNLTHRFNKTGSVKPLPGIKITAVAAEHSSILLWNNPATGKNESHPAGEAVGYIIELENGFKIWHMGDTGLFGDMKFISEHYKPDLVLAPIGGNFTMDPDDAAYAMRNWIKPKMVTPMHYNSNPLAKGTLVEFQDAMKGSAIKVVPMTEGQVIEF
;
A
#
# COMPACT_ATOMS: atom_id res chain seq x y z
N VAL A 1 8.80 20.96 28.59
CA VAL A 1 7.94 19.92 28.04
C VAL A 1 8.80 18.68 27.91
N GLN A 2 8.65 17.72 28.84
CA GLN A 2 9.34 16.45 28.80
C GLN A 2 8.78 15.64 27.61
N ALA A 3 9.64 15.28 26.67
CA ALA A 3 9.33 14.30 25.65
C ALA A 3 9.10 12.96 26.35
N GLN A 4 7.87 12.47 26.40
CA GLN A 4 7.62 11.10 26.79
C GLN A 4 8.28 10.19 25.74
N THR A 5 9.34 9.53 26.13
CA THR A 5 9.91 8.40 25.41
C THR A 5 8.85 7.30 25.40
N VAL A 6 8.16 7.13 24.28
CA VAL A 6 7.30 5.96 24.08
C VAL A 6 8.24 4.76 24.06
N ALA A 7 8.10 3.86 25.02
CA ALA A 7 8.86 2.62 25.04
C ALA A 7 8.61 1.87 23.73
N ALA A 8 9.67 1.40 23.08
CA ALA A 8 9.54 0.62 21.84
C ALA A 8 8.64 -0.60 22.10
N ALA A 9 7.60 -0.78 21.28
CA ALA A 9 6.71 -1.91 21.43
C ALA A 9 7.48 -3.21 21.15
N SER A 10 7.34 -4.20 22.03
CA SER A 10 8.05 -5.48 21.95
C SER A 10 7.33 -6.53 21.09
N GLY A 11 6.18 -6.18 20.51
CA GLY A 11 5.40 -7.08 19.66
C GLY A 11 6.02 -7.27 18.27
N LYS A 12 5.54 -8.30 17.58
CA LYS A 12 5.90 -8.56 16.18
C LYS A 12 5.00 -7.76 15.23
N THR A 13 5.51 -7.52 14.03
CA THR A 13 4.71 -7.02 12.92
C THR A 13 4.11 -8.20 12.18
N GLU A 14 2.77 -8.23 12.03
CA GLU A 14 2.09 -9.20 11.19
C GLU A 14 1.73 -8.54 9.85
N LEU A 15 2.08 -9.20 8.75
CA LEU A 15 1.71 -8.80 7.39
C LEU A 15 0.77 -9.84 6.80
N LEU A 16 -0.43 -9.43 6.43
CA LEU A 16 -1.42 -10.25 5.73
C LEU A 16 -1.58 -9.71 4.31
N TRP A 17 -1.40 -10.57 3.30
CA TRP A 17 -1.67 -10.21 1.91
C TRP A 17 -3.14 -10.47 1.54
N LEU A 18 -3.82 -9.43 1.12
CA LEU A 18 -5.25 -9.46 0.75
C LEU A 18 -5.49 -9.66 -0.76
N GLY A 19 -4.41 -9.84 -1.53
CA GLY A 19 -4.43 -9.89 -2.99
C GLY A 19 -4.10 -8.53 -3.62
N GLN A 20 -3.71 -8.53 -4.89
CA GLN A 20 -3.27 -7.36 -5.65
C GLN A 20 -2.17 -6.57 -4.89
N ALA A 21 -2.41 -5.30 -4.56
CA ALA A 21 -1.56 -4.48 -3.70
C ALA A 21 -2.14 -4.31 -2.28
N GLY A 22 -3.19 -5.06 -1.93
CA GLY A 22 -3.89 -4.95 -0.66
C GLY A 22 -3.16 -5.65 0.49
N PHE A 23 -2.84 -4.92 1.55
CA PHE A 23 -2.22 -5.48 2.75
C PHE A 23 -2.88 -4.99 4.03
N ARG A 24 -2.96 -5.91 5.01
CA ARG A 24 -3.23 -5.56 6.40
C ARG A 24 -1.96 -5.75 7.20
N ILE A 25 -1.55 -4.70 7.89
CA ILE A 25 -0.40 -4.68 8.77
C ILE A 25 -0.90 -4.57 10.20
N LYS A 26 -0.59 -5.54 11.06
CA LYS A 26 -0.78 -5.40 12.49
C LYS A 26 0.56 -5.00 13.09
N THR A 27 0.59 -3.84 13.72
CA THR A 27 1.80 -3.25 14.26
C THR A 27 2.25 -3.91 15.55
N PRO A 28 3.51 -3.75 15.99
CA PRO A 28 3.97 -4.23 17.29
C PRO A 28 3.12 -3.74 18.47
N GLY A 29 2.52 -2.57 18.36
CA GLY A 29 1.57 -2.01 19.33
C GLY A 29 0.14 -2.51 19.18
N GLY A 30 -0.13 -3.46 18.27
CA GLY A 30 -1.45 -4.05 18.05
C GLY A 30 -2.40 -3.21 17.20
N LYS A 31 -1.92 -2.15 16.55
CA LYS A 31 -2.73 -1.31 15.64
C LYS A 31 -2.89 -1.98 14.28
N ILE A 32 -4.01 -1.73 13.62
CA ILE A 32 -4.32 -2.27 12.29
C ILE A 32 -4.22 -1.15 11.25
N ILE A 33 -3.30 -1.32 10.31
CA ILE A 33 -3.16 -0.48 9.12
C ILE A 33 -3.61 -1.31 7.92
N VAL A 34 -4.44 -0.75 7.05
CA VAL A 34 -4.82 -1.39 5.79
C VAL A 34 -4.44 -0.46 4.64
N VAL A 35 -3.77 -1.02 3.63
CA VAL A 35 -3.30 -0.31 2.45
C VAL A 35 -3.97 -0.90 1.21
N ASP A 36 -4.46 -0.07 0.31
CA ASP A 36 -5.02 -0.42 -1.01
C ASP A 36 -6.04 -1.59 -0.96
N PRO A 37 -7.12 -1.49 -0.18
CA PRO A 37 -8.04 -2.59 0.05
C PRO A 37 -9.03 -2.81 -1.10
N TRP A 38 -8.61 -3.49 -2.16
CA TRP A 38 -9.50 -3.95 -3.23
C TRP A 38 -10.03 -5.35 -2.90
N LEU A 39 -11.08 -5.42 -2.08
CA LEU A 39 -11.56 -6.66 -1.49
C LEU A 39 -12.71 -7.29 -2.26
N THR A 40 -13.83 -6.57 -2.40
CA THR A 40 -15.04 -7.11 -3.06
C THR A 40 -14.83 -7.38 -4.54
N GLY A 41 -14.12 -6.49 -5.24
CA GLY A 41 -13.77 -6.61 -6.67
C GLY A 41 -12.53 -7.45 -6.93
N GLY A 42 -11.70 -7.69 -5.93
CA GLY A 42 -10.41 -8.36 -6.08
C GLY A 42 -10.56 -9.84 -6.49
N PRO A 43 -9.99 -10.27 -7.63
CA PRO A 43 -10.16 -11.64 -8.11
C PRO A 43 -9.45 -12.67 -7.21
N LYS A 44 -8.43 -12.25 -6.50
CA LYS A 44 -7.60 -13.08 -5.61
C LYS A 44 -7.82 -12.82 -4.12
N THR A 45 -8.73 -11.92 -3.78
CA THR A 45 -9.04 -11.65 -2.37
C THR A 45 -9.57 -12.92 -1.69
N PRO A 46 -9.01 -13.34 -0.54
CA PRO A 46 -9.48 -14.50 0.19
C PRO A 46 -10.93 -14.32 0.65
N ALA A 47 -11.71 -15.40 0.56
CA ALA A 47 -13.17 -15.38 0.78
C ALA A 47 -13.61 -14.68 2.08
N PRO A 48 -12.95 -14.88 3.25
CA PRO A 48 -13.38 -14.21 4.48
C PRO A 48 -13.36 -12.69 4.38
N TYR A 49 -12.31 -12.12 3.76
CA TYR A 49 -12.14 -10.65 3.63
C TYR A 49 -12.97 -10.05 2.48
N LYS A 50 -13.44 -10.89 1.55
CA LYS A 50 -14.28 -10.47 0.43
C LYS A 50 -15.73 -10.29 0.84
N THR A 51 -16.21 -11.07 1.78
CA THR A 51 -17.62 -11.14 2.19
C THR A 51 -17.91 -10.51 3.53
N ASP A 52 -16.91 -10.43 4.42
CA ASP A 52 -17.05 -9.87 5.76
C ASP A 52 -15.85 -8.98 6.13
N PHE A 53 -16.04 -7.68 6.05
CA PHE A 53 -14.99 -6.71 6.42
C PHE A 53 -14.59 -6.77 7.89
N SER A 54 -15.44 -7.30 8.79
CA SER A 54 -15.11 -7.45 10.20
C SER A 54 -13.97 -8.45 10.44
N ALA A 55 -13.71 -9.35 9.48
CA ALA A 55 -12.58 -10.27 9.52
C ALA A 55 -11.20 -9.56 9.51
N LEU A 56 -11.14 -8.31 9.05
CA LEU A 56 -9.92 -7.48 9.14
C LEU A 56 -9.61 -7.00 10.55
N GLY A 57 -10.58 -7.09 11.49
CA GLY A 57 -10.52 -6.44 12.78
C GLY A 57 -10.85 -4.94 12.69
N LYS A 58 -10.75 -4.24 13.83
CA LYS A 58 -10.94 -2.79 13.84
C LYS A 58 -9.74 -2.10 13.18
N ILE A 59 -10.00 -1.45 12.06
CA ILE A 59 -8.96 -0.72 11.32
C ILE A 59 -8.72 0.63 12.02
N ASP A 60 -7.46 0.90 12.36
CA ASP A 60 -7.04 2.16 12.97
C ASP A 60 -6.62 3.19 11.89
N ILE A 61 -5.97 2.75 10.81
CA ILE A 61 -5.42 3.60 9.76
C ILE A 61 -5.73 2.97 8.40
N LEU A 62 -6.26 3.77 7.48
CA LEU A 62 -6.43 3.40 6.07
C LEU A 62 -5.49 4.23 5.20
N LEU A 63 -4.84 3.58 4.21
CA LEU A 63 -3.97 4.20 3.23
C LEU A 63 -4.41 3.81 1.82
N VAL A 64 -4.36 4.77 0.90
CA VAL A 64 -4.56 4.52 -0.53
C VAL A 64 -3.45 5.21 -1.31
N THR A 65 -2.78 4.46 -2.18
CA THR A 65 -1.64 4.96 -2.96
C THR A 65 -2.08 5.83 -4.13
N HIS A 66 -3.19 5.51 -4.78
CA HIS A 66 -3.73 6.26 -5.92
C HIS A 66 -5.19 5.89 -6.21
N GLY A 67 -5.81 6.56 -7.18
CA GLY A 67 -7.26 6.51 -7.42
C GLY A 67 -7.78 5.34 -8.23
N HIS A 68 -6.94 4.44 -8.76
CA HIS A 68 -7.42 3.29 -9.53
C HIS A 68 -8.28 2.36 -8.68
N VAL A 69 -9.24 1.70 -9.33
CA VAL A 69 -10.27 0.89 -8.66
C VAL A 69 -9.69 -0.27 -7.87
N ASP A 70 -8.59 -0.86 -8.35
CA ASP A 70 -7.90 -1.98 -7.71
C ASP A 70 -6.98 -1.58 -6.53
N HIS A 71 -6.97 -0.29 -6.17
CA HIS A 71 -6.28 0.28 -5.00
C HIS A 71 -7.24 1.03 -4.08
N LEU A 72 -8.00 2.01 -4.60
CA LEU A 72 -9.02 2.71 -3.81
C LEU A 72 -10.08 1.74 -3.29
N GLY A 73 -10.56 0.85 -4.17
CA GLY A 73 -11.44 -0.26 -3.86
C GLY A 73 -12.49 0.01 -2.79
N ASP A 74 -12.40 -0.77 -1.72
CA ASP A 74 -13.33 -0.71 -0.59
C ASP A 74 -12.91 0.27 0.52
N ALA A 75 -11.83 1.05 0.32
CA ALA A 75 -11.33 1.99 1.33
C ALA A 75 -12.39 2.99 1.84
N PRO A 76 -13.24 3.59 1.00
CA PRO A 76 -14.31 4.47 1.48
C PRO A 76 -15.33 3.75 2.37
N ALA A 77 -15.70 2.53 2.03
CA ALA A 77 -16.62 1.72 2.82
C ALA A 77 -16.02 1.34 4.19
N LEU A 78 -14.75 0.93 4.18
CA LEU A 78 -14.00 0.59 5.39
C LEU A 78 -13.80 1.81 6.30
N ALA A 79 -13.53 3.00 5.74
CA ALA A 79 -13.42 4.24 6.49
C ALA A 79 -14.70 4.54 7.27
N LYS A 80 -15.85 4.44 6.60
CA LYS A 80 -17.17 4.66 7.23
C LYS A 80 -17.49 3.60 8.28
N LEU A 81 -17.24 2.32 7.96
CA LEU A 81 -17.53 1.20 8.86
C LEU A 81 -16.73 1.27 10.16
N ASN A 82 -15.45 1.63 10.07
CA ASN A 82 -14.54 1.66 11.22
C ASN A 82 -14.48 3.03 11.90
N ASN A 83 -15.09 4.06 11.32
CA ASN A 83 -14.86 5.47 11.68
C ASN A 83 -13.36 5.80 11.68
N SER A 84 -12.65 5.33 10.65
CA SER A 84 -11.20 5.46 10.49
C SER A 84 -10.88 6.46 9.38
N VAL A 85 -9.84 7.25 9.61
CA VAL A 85 -9.38 8.23 8.62
C VAL A 85 -8.68 7.51 7.47
N LEU A 86 -9.06 7.86 6.24
CA LEU A 86 -8.36 7.49 5.02
C LEU A 86 -7.30 8.56 4.71
N TYR A 87 -6.05 8.13 4.65
CA TYR A 87 -4.90 8.96 4.29
C TYR A 87 -4.53 8.70 2.82
N GLY A 88 -4.28 9.74 2.05
CA GLY A 88 -3.89 9.59 0.66
C GLY A 88 -3.46 10.90 0.01
N PRO A 89 -3.10 10.85 -1.29
CA PRO A 89 -2.70 12.03 -2.06
C PRO A 89 -3.78 13.11 -2.03
N ALA A 90 -3.37 14.36 -1.89
CA ALA A 90 -4.29 15.48 -1.71
C ALA A 90 -5.32 15.58 -2.84
N ASP A 91 -4.88 15.37 -4.09
CA ASP A 91 -5.73 15.50 -5.27
C ASP A 91 -6.61 14.25 -5.53
N LEU A 92 -6.40 13.15 -4.79
CA LEU A 92 -7.36 12.05 -4.69
C LEU A 92 -8.40 12.31 -3.61
N MET A 93 -7.96 12.76 -2.43
CA MET A 93 -8.89 13.02 -1.32
C MET A 93 -9.88 14.15 -1.63
N THR A 94 -9.48 15.15 -2.42
CA THR A 94 -10.34 16.27 -2.79
C THR A 94 -11.59 15.83 -3.56
N PRO A 95 -11.52 15.08 -4.66
CA PRO A 95 -12.72 14.58 -5.35
C PRO A 95 -13.53 13.61 -4.50
N LEU A 96 -12.92 12.78 -3.64
CA LEU A 96 -13.67 11.93 -2.72
C LEU A 96 -14.59 12.75 -1.79
N ILE A 97 -14.14 13.92 -1.35
CA ILE A 97 -14.94 14.85 -0.54
C ILE A 97 -15.99 15.55 -1.40
N THR A 98 -15.60 16.15 -2.51
CA THR A 98 -16.49 16.99 -3.33
C THR A 98 -17.58 16.20 -4.04
N LEU A 99 -17.32 14.94 -4.36
CA LEU A 99 -18.32 14.00 -4.92
C LEU A 99 -19.15 13.28 -3.83
N GLY A 100 -18.93 13.60 -2.56
CA GLY A 100 -19.69 13.03 -1.45
C GLY A 100 -19.39 11.56 -1.16
N VAL A 101 -18.27 11.02 -1.65
CA VAL A 101 -17.84 9.64 -1.38
C VAL A 101 -17.44 9.46 0.08
N LEU A 102 -16.67 10.42 0.61
CA LEU A 102 -16.27 10.46 2.02
C LEU A 102 -16.46 11.87 2.62
N PRO A 103 -16.83 11.97 3.90
CA PRO A 103 -16.87 13.25 4.58
C PRO A 103 -15.44 13.74 4.93
N PRO A 104 -15.24 15.06 5.09
CA PRO A 104 -13.93 15.63 5.39
C PRO A 104 -13.25 15.08 6.65
N ASN A 105 -14.01 14.72 7.67
CA ASN A 105 -13.48 14.18 8.93
C ASN A 105 -12.95 12.74 8.83
N LEU A 106 -13.26 12.03 7.75
CA LEU A 106 -12.72 10.71 7.43
C LEU A 106 -11.64 10.73 6.34
N THR A 107 -11.13 11.92 5.98
CA THR A 107 -10.09 12.08 4.95
C THR A 107 -8.93 12.91 5.48
N HIS A 108 -7.71 12.49 5.17
CA HIS A 108 -6.51 13.26 5.44
C HIS A 108 -5.65 13.37 4.18
N ARG A 109 -5.30 14.59 3.83
CA ARG A 109 -4.57 14.93 2.59
C ARG A 109 -3.10 15.18 2.89
N PHE A 110 -2.22 14.51 2.16
CA PHE A 110 -0.80 14.84 2.16
C PHE A 110 -0.16 14.44 0.82
N ASN A 111 1.02 14.92 0.54
CA ASN A 111 1.70 14.69 -0.73
C ASN A 111 3.11 14.14 -0.52
N LYS A 112 3.78 13.83 -1.63
CA LYS A 112 5.15 13.29 -1.68
C LYS A 112 6.10 14.09 -0.79
N THR A 113 6.93 13.37 -0.05
CA THR A 113 7.83 13.81 1.02
C THR A 113 7.13 14.34 2.28
N GLY A 114 5.82 14.60 2.22
CA GLY A 114 5.01 14.88 3.41
C GLY A 114 4.90 13.65 4.30
N SER A 115 4.85 13.89 5.61
CA SER A 115 4.69 12.83 6.61
C SER A 115 3.52 13.13 7.53
N VAL A 116 2.84 12.07 7.95
CA VAL A 116 1.80 12.10 8.98
C VAL A 116 2.17 11.19 10.13
N LYS A 117 1.70 11.50 11.31
CA LYS A 117 1.85 10.68 12.53
C LYS A 117 0.46 10.38 13.08
N PRO A 118 -0.27 9.43 12.46
CA PRO A 118 -1.68 9.18 12.81
C PRO A 118 -1.86 8.66 14.22
N LEU A 119 -0.89 7.93 14.74
CA LEU A 119 -0.88 7.35 16.09
C LEU A 119 0.53 7.45 16.69
N PRO A 120 0.66 7.42 18.03
CA PRO A 120 1.96 7.42 18.70
C PRO A 120 2.86 6.30 18.17
N GLY A 121 4.11 6.63 17.83
CA GLY A 121 5.10 5.69 17.33
C GLY A 121 4.97 5.28 15.88
N ILE A 122 3.90 5.68 15.18
CA ILE A 122 3.69 5.37 13.76
C ILE A 122 3.89 6.65 12.94
N LYS A 123 4.79 6.59 11.95
CA LYS A 123 5.00 7.65 10.98
C LYS A 123 4.84 7.12 9.56
N ILE A 124 4.08 7.82 8.74
CA ILE A 124 3.84 7.45 7.35
C ILE A 124 4.28 8.61 6.47
N THR A 125 5.18 8.34 5.53
CA THR A 125 5.69 9.33 4.56
C THR A 125 5.29 8.90 3.16
N ALA A 126 4.65 9.79 2.41
CA ALA A 126 4.39 9.56 1.00
C ALA A 126 5.69 9.77 0.20
N VAL A 127 5.96 8.86 -0.74
CA VAL A 127 7.12 8.93 -1.63
C VAL A 127 6.67 8.82 -3.09
N ALA A 128 7.56 9.18 -4.02
CA ALA A 128 7.26 9.11 -5.44
C ALA A 128 6.93 7.68 -5.89
N ALA A 129 6.03 7.59 -6.85
CA ALA A 129 5.76 6.43 -7.69
C ALA A 129 5.55 6.91 -9.12
N GLU A 130 6.01 6.15 -10.09
CA GLU A 130 5.89 6.48 -11.51
C GLU A 130 4.68 5.75 -12.10
N HIS A 131 3.51 6.34 -11.93
CA HIS A 131 2.23 5.76 -12.36
C HIS A 131 1.15 6.85 -12.49
N SER A 132 0.11 6.55 -13.25
CA SER A 132 -1.06 7.42 -13.41
C SER A 132 -2.06 7.27 -12.26
N SER A 133 -2.97 8.22 -12.12
CA SER A 133 -4.01 8.16 -11.10
C SER A 133 -5.29 8.84 -11.60
N ILE A 134 -6.37 8.06 -11.67
CA ILE A 134 -7.72 8.56 -11.93
C ILE A 134 -8.69 7.94 -10.92
N LEU A 135 -9.74 8.67 -10.60
CA LEU A 135 -10.88 8.18 -9.84
C LEU A 135 -12.01 7.82 -10.81
N LEU A 136 -12.38 6.55 -10.84
CA LEU A 136 -13.61 6.12 -11.51
C LEU A 136 -14.75 6.15 -10.49
N TRP A 137 -15.70 7.06 -10.71
CA TRP A 137 -16.82 7.29 -9.81
C TRP A 137 -18.15 7.00 -10.51
N ASN A 138 -19.01 6.20 -9.87
CA ASN A 138 -20.36 5.98 -10.35
C ASN A 138 -21.24 7.13 -9.87
N ASN A 139 -21.70 7.97 -10.81
CA ASN A 139 -22.57 9.09 -10.50
C ASN A 139 -23.98 8.57 -10.14
N PRO A 140 -24.45 8.72 -8.89
CA PRO A 140 -25.73 8.19 -8.46
C PRO A 140 -26.93 8.86 -9.14
N ALA A 141 -26.77 10.09 -9.65
CA ALA A 141 -27.83 10.80 -10.33
C ALA A 141 -28.07 10.29 -11.76
N THR A 142 -27.04 9.76 -12.41
CA THR A 142 -27.11 9.31 -13.81
C THR A 142 -26.94 7.81 -13.97
N GLY A 143 -26.40 7.12 -12.96
CA GLY A 143 -26.01 5.71 -13.00
C GLY A 143 -24.82 5.43 -13.91
N LYS A 144 -24.10 6.46 -14.38
CA LYS A 144 -22.95 6.34 -15.28
C LYS A 144 -21.63 6.49 -14.53
N ASN A 145 -20.60 5.78 -15.01
CA ASN A 145 -19.25 5.98 -14.54
C ASN A 145 -18.66 7.26 -15.14
N GLU A 146 -18.03 8.05 -14.28
CA GLU A 146 -17.31 9.26 -14.62
C GLU A 146 -15.86 9.13 -14.17
N SER A 147 -14.95 9.65 -14.98
CA SER A 147 -13.51 9.65 -14.71
C SER A 147 -13.11 11.02 -14.20
N HIS A 148 -12.51 11.09 -13.02
CA HIS A 148 -12.02 12.33 -12.43
C HIS A 148 -10.50 12.27 -12.24
N PRO A 149 -9.77 13.38 -12.45
CA PRO A 149 -8.37 13.45 -12.04
C PRO A 149 -8.23 13.13 -10.54
N ALA A 150 -7.20 12.36 -10.21
CA ALA A 150 -6.95 11.92 -8.83
C ALA A 150 -5.49 12.17 -8.40
N GLY A 151 -4.86 13.19 -8.98
CA GLY A 151 -3.49 13.57 -8.69
C GLY A 151 -2.46 12.56 -9.16
N GLU A 152 -1.37 12.48 -8.43
CA GLU A 152 -0.26 11.59 -8.75
C GLU A 152 -0.25 10.38 -7.80
N ALA A 153 0.15 9.22 -8.33
CA ALA A 153 0.37 8.03 -7.53
C ALA A 153 1.54 8.22 -6.55
N VAL A 154 1.44 7.56 -5.40
CA VAL A 154 2.48 7.56 -4.36
C VAL A 154 2.74 6.14 -3.87
N GLY A 155 3.93 5.91 -3.32
CA GLY A 155 4.19 4.84 -2.37
C GLY A 155 4.21 5.37 -0.95
N TYR A 156 4.30 4.48 0.04
CA TYR A 156 4.37 4.84 1.45
C TYR A 156 5.56 4.18 2.14
N ILE A 157 6.33 4.99 2.87
CA ILE A 157 7.25 4.51 3.90
C ILE A 157 6.47 4.50 5.21
N ILE A 158 6.19 3.31 5.72
CA ILE A 158 5.44 3.09 6.96
C ILE A 158 6.43 2.70 8.05
N GLU A 159 6.71 3.61 8.96
CA GLU A 159 7.58 3.39 10.11
C GLU A 159 6.73 3.05 11.33
N LEU A 160 6.98 1.87 11.91
CA LEU A 160 6.23 1.31 13.03
C LEU A 160 6.89 1.64 14.36
N GLU A 161 6.20 1.35 15.47
CA GLU A 161 6.58 1.73 16.84
C GLU A 161 7.95 1.18 17.29
N ASN A 162 8.40 0.08 16.70
CA ASN A 162 9.71 -0.53 16.95
C ASN A 162 10.81 -0.07 15.98
N GLY A 163 10.50 0.88 15.09
CA GLY A 163 11.40 1.39 14.06
C GLY A 163 11.46 0.54 12.78
N PHE A 164 10.72 -0.56 12.69
CA PHE A 164 10.61 -1.36 11.46
C PHE A 164 9.95 -0.54 10.36
N LYS A 165 10.54 -0.53 9.16
CA LYS A 165 10.09 0.29 8.04
C LYS A 165 9.66 -0.56 6.87
N ILE A 166 8.43 -0.37 6.42
CA ILE A 166 7.86 -1.00 5.24
C ILE A 166 7.74 0.05 4.15
N TRP A 167 8.28 -0.22 2.96
CA TRP A 167 7.99 0.55 1.77
C TRP A 167 6.94 -0.19 0.95
N HIS A 168 5.69 0.26 1.01
CA HIS A 168 4.66 -0.13 0.08
C HIS A 168 4.80 0.74 -1.16
N MET A 169 5.27 0.16 -2.27
CA MET A 169 5.60 0.94 -3.47
C MET A 169 4.37 1.45 -4.22
N GLY A 170 3.18 0.89 -3.94
CA GLY A 170 2.00 1.11 -4.77
C GLY A 170 2.21 0.56 -6.17
N ASP A 171 1.54 1.15 -7.15
CA ASP A 171 1.84 0.90 -8.55
C ASP A 171 2.93 1.84 -9.02
N THR A 172 3.95 1.28 -9.63
CA THR A 172 5.07 2.04 -10.18
C THR A 172 5.77 1.31 -11.31
N GLY A 173 6.18 2.07 -12.32
CA GLY A 173 7.26 1.69 -13.23
C GLY A 173 8.63 1.86 -12.55
N LEU A 174 9.68 1.53 -13.26
CA LEU A 174 11.06 1.71 -12.83
C LEU A 174 11.45 3.19 -12.94
N PHE A 175 11.99 3.80 -11.87
CA PHE A 175 12.45 5.19 -11.88
C PHE A 175 13.66 5.42 -10.97
N GLY A 176 14.51 6.38 -11.35
CA GLY A 176 15.83 6.56 -10.74
C GLY A 176 15.81 6.96 -9.26
N ASP A 177 14.80 7.72 -8.82
CA ASP A 177 14.71 8.20 -7.45
C ASP A 177 14.42 7.08 -6.41
N MET A 178 14.13 5.85 -6.86
CA MET A 178 14.08 4.67 -5.98
C MET A 178 15.37 4.52 -5.17
N LYS A 179 16.51 4.85 -5.76
CA LYS A 179 17.80 4.83 -5.07
C LYS A 179 17.84 5.85 -3.94
N PHE A 180 17.47 7.11 -4.25
CA PHE A 180 17.43 8.19 -3.25
C PHE A 180 16.46 7.87 -2.11
N ILE A 181 15.24 7.40 -2.45
CA ILE A 181 14.21 7.03 -1.47
C ILE A 181 14.75 5.97 -0.52
N SER A 182 15.39 4.94 -1.06
CA SER A 182 15.96 3.87 -0.24
C SER A 182 17.11 4.35 0.65
N GLU A 183 18.04 5.12 0.10
CA GLU A 183 19.19 5.63 0.85
C GLU A 183 18.75 6.56 2.00
N HIS A 184 17.69 7.35 1.78
CA HIS A 184 17.19 8.30 2.76
C HIS A 184 16.32 7.65 3.83
N TYR A 185 15.35 6.83 3.44
CA TYR A 185 14.37 6.24 4.37
C TYR A 185 14.79 4.88 4.93
N LYS A 186 15.63 4.12 4.22
CA LYS A 186 16.18 2.82 4.64
C LYS A 186 15.09 1.81 5.03
N PRO A 187 14.22 1.40 4.10
CA PRO A 187 13.18 0.42 4.39
C PRO A 187 13.79 -0.96 4.69
N ASP A 188 13.22 -1.68 5.66
CA ASP A 188 13.59 -3.04 6.00
C ASP A 188 12.92 -4.05 5.06
N LEU A 189 11.65 -3.80 4.73
CA LEU A 189 10.81 -4.60 3.84
C LEU A 189 10.26 -3.72 2.72
N VAL A 190 10.33 -4.21 1.49
CA VAL A 190 9.70 -3.57 0.31
C VAL A 190 8.60 -4.47 -0.22
N LEU A 191 7.40 -3.91 -0.42
CA LEU A 191 6.28 -4.54 -1.11
C LEU A 191 6.30 -4.01 -2.55
N ALA A 192 6.78 -4.84 -3.49
CA ALA A 192 7.12 -4.43 -4.84
C ALA A 192 6.17 -5.02 -5.88
N PRO A 193 5.55 -4.20 -6.76
CA PRO A 193 4.77 -4.71 -7.86
C PRO A 193 5.68 -5.36 -8.90
N ILE A 194 5.28 -6.53 -9.43
CA ILE A 194 6.05 -7.31 -10.39
C ILE A 194 5.23 -7.77 -11.60
N GLY A 195 3.98 -7.34 -11.72
CA GLY A 195 3.05 -7.88 -12.72
C GLY A 195 3.35 -7.48 -14.16
N GLY A 196 4.08 -6.41 -14.36
CA GLY A 196 4.36 -5.85 -15.68
C GLY A 196 3.14 -5.18 -16.31
N ASN A 197 3.28 -4.71 -17.55
CA ASN A 197 2.30 -3.98 -18.35
C ASN A 197 1.87 -2.62 -17.74
N PHE A 198 1.42 -2.62 -16.50
CA PHE A 198 1.01 -1.42 -15.76
C PHE A 198 2.02 -1.00 -14.69
N THR A 199 2.90 -1.89 -14.30
CA THR A 199 3.93 -1.74 -13.27
C THR A 199 5.25 -2.29 -13.77
N MET A 200 6.28 -2.36 -12.91
CA MET A 200 7.54 -3.02 -13.25
C MET A 200 7.30 -4.47 -13.67
N ASP A 201 8.00 -4.93 -14.68
CA ASP A 201 8.19 -6.35 -14.97
C ASP A 201 9.05 -7.01 -13.87
N PRO A 202 9.05 -8.35 -13.75
CA PRO A 202 9.88 -9.06 -12.76
C PRO A 202 11.36 -8.70 -12.83
N ASP A 203 11.90 -8.53 -14.05
CA ASP A 203 13.32 -8.17 -14.27
C ASP A 203 13.62 -6.74 -13.82
N ASP A 204 12.74 -5.78 -14.12
CA ASP A 204 12.88 -4.38 -13.68
C ASP A 204 12.78 -4.26 -12.16
N ALA A 205 11.83 -4.97 -11.56
CA ALA A 205 11.69 -5.03 -10.11
C ALA A 205 12.94 -5.63 -9.46
N ALA A 206 13.46 -6.73 -10.00
CA ALA A 206 14.70 -7.35 -9.52
C ALA A 206 15.90 -6.41 -9.70
N TYR A 207 15.98 -5.71 -10.83
CA TYR A 207 17.03 -4.71 -11.07
C TYR A 207 16.98 -3.59 -10.02
N ALA A 208 15.80 -3.04 -9.73
CA ALA A 208 15.63 -2.02 -8.70
C ALA A 208 16.06 -2.53 -7.33
N MET A 209 15.63 -3.73 -6.94
CA MET A 209 16.00 -4.32 -5.64
C MET A 209 17.51 -4.52 -5.52
N ARG A 210 18.15 -5.12 -6.54
CA ARG A 210 19.58 -5.50 -6.50
C ARG A 210 20.53 -4.32 -6.61
N ASN A 211 20.17 -3.30 -7.39
CA ASN A 211 21.12 -2.23 -7.75
C ASN A 211 20.84 -0.92 -7.02
N TRP A 212 19.59 -0.61 -6.71
CA TRP A 212 19.20 0.69 -6.18
C TRP A 212 18.70 0.64 -4.75
N ILE A 213 17.71 -0.21 -4.46
CA ILE A 213 17.01 -0.20 -3.18
C ILE A 213 17.79 -0.99 -2.11
N LYS A 214 18.22 -2.21 -2.44
CA LYS A 214 19.00 -3.11 -1.57
C LYS A 214 18.38 -3.30 -0.18
N PRO A 215 17.10 -3.61 -0.07
CA PRO A 215 16.44 -3.82 1.21
C PRO A 215 16.90 -5.12 1.85
N LYS A 216 16.62 -5.32 3.14
CA LYS A 216 16.83 -6.64 3.77
C LYS A 216 15.90 -7.69 3.17
N MET A 217 14.64 -7.30 2.91
CA MET A 217 13.57 -8.19 2.45
C MET A 217 12.70 -7.52 1.38
N VAL A 218 12.18 -8.34 0.46
CA VAL A 218 11.19 -7.92 -0.53
C VAL A 218 10.07 -8.94 -0.64
N THR A 219 8.84 -8.46 -0.63
CA THR A 219 7.63 -9.25 -0.94
C THR A 219 7.08 -8.78 -2.27
N PRO A 220 7.03 -9.64 -3.29
CA PRO A 220 6.39 -9.32 -4.55
C PRO A 220 4.87 -9.25 -4.41
N MET A 221 4.24 -8.30 -5.11
CA MET A 221 2.80 -8.09 -5.14
C MET A 221 2.33 -7.71 -6.54
N HIS A 222 1.03 -7.50 -6.72
CA HIS A 222 0.41 -6.99 -7.95
C HIS A 222 0.74 -7.83 -9.19
N TYR A 223 0.61 -9.15 -9.08
CA TYR A 223 0.80 -10.10 -10.17
C TYR A 223 -0.28 -11.18 -10.13
N ASN A 224 -0.47 -11.89 -11.24
CA ASN A 224 -1.41 -13.01 -11.36
C ASN A 224 -2.89 -12.68 -11.04
N SER A 225 -3.28 -11.40 -11.14
CA SER A 225 -4.64 -10.91 -10.87
C SER A 225 -5.30 -10.28 -12.10
N ASN A 226 -4.51 -9.92 -13.10
CA ASN A 226 -4.95 -9.30 -14.35
C ASN A 226 -4.33 -10.06 -15.54
N PRO A 227 -5.12 -10.46 -16.56
CA PRO A 227 -4.59 -11.20 -17.71
C PRO A 227 -3.53 -10.43 -18.55
N LEU A 228 -3.47 -9.10 -18.41
CA LEU A 228 -2.45 -8.27 -19.05
C LEU A 228 -1.15 -8.20 -18.23
N ALA A 229 -1.22 -8.35 -16.92
CA ALA A 229 -0.07 -8.38 -16.02
C ALA A 229 0.49 -9.80 -15.94
N LYS A 230 1.39 -10.14 -16.88
CA LYS A 230 1.88 -11.51 -17.10
C LYS A 230 3.12 -11.88 -16.28
N GLY A 231 3.72 -10.92 -15.59
CA GLY A 231 4.87 -11.17 -14.72
C GLY A 231 4.56 -12.19 -13.64
N THR A 232 5.51 -13.08 -13.36
CA THR A 232 5.33 -14.19 -12.43
C THR A 232 6.29 -14.14 -11.26
N LEU A 233 5.91 -14.78 -10.15
CA LEU A 233 6.78 -14.95 -8.99
C LEU A 233 8.06 -15.72 -9.36
N VAL A 234 7.96 -16.72 -10.24
CA VAL A 234 9.12 -17.55 -10.64
C VAL A 234 10.14 -16.70 -11.37
N GLU A 235 9.72 -15.88 -12.35
CA GLU A 235 10.61 -14.97 -13.06
C GLU A 235 11.31 -14.00 -12.10
N PHE A 236 10.57 -13.40 -11.16
CA PHE A 236 11.16 -12.52 -10.16
C PHE A 236 12.16 -13.24 -9.26
N GLN A 237 11.83 -14.44 -8.75
CA GLN A 237 12.74 -15.23 -7.94
C GLN A 237 14.00 -15.64 -8.70
N ASP A 238 13.86 -15.99 -9.99
CA ASP A 238 15.00 -16.31 -10.85
C ASP A 238 15.91 -15.10 -11.07
N ALA A 239 15.34 -13.92 -11.32
CA ALA A 239 16.08 -12.67 -11.47
C ALA A 239 16.76 -12.22 -10.16
N MET A 240 16.25 -12.64 -9.01
CA MET A 240 16.82 -12.34 -7.68
C MET A 240 17.90 -13.36 -7.24
N LYS A 241 18.15 -14.45 -7.98
CA LYS A 241 19.18 -15.45 -7.63
C LYS A 241 20.55 -14.83 -7.46
N GLY A 242 21.25 -15.27 -6.43
CA GLY A 242 22.59 -14.74 -6.06
C GLY A 242 22.58 -13.38 -5.36
N SER A 243 21.40 -12.81 -5.08
CA SER A 243 21.28 -11.63 -4.24
C SER A 243 21.28 -11.99 -2.76
N ALA A 244 21.83 -11.11 -1.92
CA ALA A 244 21.71 -11.24 -0.45
C ALA A 244 20.33 -10.81 0.09
N ILE A 245 19.48 -10.23 -0.76
CA ILE A 245 18.14 -9.77 -0.40
C ILE A 245 17.22 -10.99 -0.23
N LYS A 246 16.57 -11.10 0.92
CA LYS A 246 15.61 -12.17 1.18
C LYS A 246 14.31 -11.89 0.42
N VAL A 247 13.99 -12.72 -0.58
CA VAL A 247 12.66 -12.72 -1.18
C VAL A 247 11.70 -13.47 -0.26
N VAL A 248 10.61 -12.81 0.13
CA VAL A 248 9.56 -13.33 1.03
C VAL A 248 8.26 -13.42 0.23
N PRO A 249 8.06 -14.49 -0.56
CA PRO A 249 6.83 -14.66 -1.31
C PRO A 249 5.68 -14.96 -0.36
N MET A 250 4.49 -14.48 -0.71
CA MET A 250 3.26 -14.73 0.03
C MET A 250 2.20 -15.33 -0.90
N THR A 251 1.29 -16.08 -0.32
CA THR A 251 0.01 -16.41 -0.94
C THR A 251 -1.09 -15.55 -0.33
N GLU A 252 -2.14 -15.29 -1.09
CA GLU A 252 -3.26 -14.47 -0.61
C GLU A 252 -3.91 -15.12 0.62
N GLY A 253 -4.12 -14.35 1.66
CA GLY A 253 -4.61 -14.82 2.96
C GLY A 253 -3.53 -15.31 3.93
N GLN A 254 -2.29 -15.41 3.47
CA GLN A 254 -1.16 -15.77 4.34
C GLN A 254 -0.79 -14.60 5.26
N VAL A 255 -0.49 -14.93 6.52
CA VAL A 255 0.12 -13.99 7.49
C VAL A 255 1.57 -14.38 7.68
N ILE A 256 2.45 -13.39 7.59
CA ILE A 256 3.87 -13.53 7.94
C ILE A 256 4.19 -12.56 9.07
N GLU A 257 5.05 -12.98 9.99
CA GLU A 257 5.54 -12.18 11.12
C GLU A 257 7.00 -11.75 10.92
N PHE A 258 7.31 -10.53 11.35
CA PHE A 258 8.63 -9.93 11.33
C PHE A 258 9.05 -9.42 12.70
#